data_792577341a1ca9e2797cfda343c3af07
#
_entry.id   792577341a1ca9e2797cfda343c3af07
#
_cell.length_a   1.000
_cell.length_b   1.000
_cell.length_c   1.000
_cell.angle_alpha   90.00
_cell.angle_beta   90.00
_cell.angle_gamma   90.00
#
_symmetry.space_group_name_H-M   'P 1'
#
loop_
_entity.id
_entity.type
_entity.pdbx_description
1 polymer ?
#
loop_
_entity_poly.entity_id
_entity_poly.type
_entity_poly.pdbx_seq_one_letter_code
_entity_poly.pdbx_strand_id
1 'polypeptide(L)'
;MAQASPPPSQSPPAPDPDLQTGLQYLKAGWFDRAEPLFRAALGRHGDRPDILHFLAVCLAQRGAVVEAEGLWRRAIARDPKEPMLSYNLALAVRAQGKLDDAARYFRDTIRNAPAHVEARLGLASVLMDLGRFAAAERELGEFVTNVDEAIHKGGEVGEKLKPLQARARNMLGYVLYRLGHHSPAIEMLDLALVDAGDDALRRGQILGDRALALSALGHHDEAVAAAREALEAASGNAAINHIVGFVLHFAGKPEEAIPFIEKSLELDPSFTGALRTLATARQAIGQTEGARELLQRALERTPDDADVVLQLSLLHIGEKRHEEALAVLQPYLQAFPADARALNNLGLALRGLKRFDEARRALKKAVKQAPEDPFLLTNFGSVLVDLGRAAEARPLHEKALRLLPGDSRLLGHFGICLAALGEGERAREALDTALAADPNNAEALDALVKLSA
;
A
#
# COMPACT_ATOMS: atom_id res chain seq x y z
N MET A 1 81.46 -2.85 -6.22
CA MET A 1 79.98 -2.62 -6.23
C MET A 1 79.31 -3.96 -5.92
N ALA A 2 78.89 -4.13 -4.67
CA ALA A 2 78.18 -5.36 -4.25
C ALA A 2 76.70 -5.20 -4.55
N GLN A 3 76.14 -6.09 -5.40
CA GLN A 3 74.74 -6.18 -5.68
C GLN A 3 74.03 -6.72 -4.41
N ALA A 4 73.13 -5.90 -3.85
CA ALA A 4 72.25 -6.35 -2.77
C ALA A 4 71.23 -7.34 -3.31
N SER A 5 71.14 -8.52 -2.73
CA SER A 5 70.13 -9.55 -3.02
C SER A 5 68.72 -8.99 -2.73
N PRO A 6 67.71 -9.29 -3.55
CA PRO A 6 66.33 -8.89 -3.26
C PRO A 6 65.86 -9.59 -1.98
N PRO A 7 64.97 -8.91 -1.22
CA PRO A 7 64.41 -9.54 0.01
C PRO A 7 63.59 -10.78 -0.37
N PRO A 8 63.57 -11.82 0.49
CA PRO A 8 62.80 -13.02 0.22
C PRO A 8 61.33 -12.70 0.07
N SER A 9 60.74 -13.22 -1.01
CA SER A 9 59.29 -13.15 -1.24
C SER A 9 58.59 -13.85 -0.06
N GLN A 10 57.89 -13.06 0.77
CA GLN A 10 57.03 -13.59 1.83
C GLN A 10 55.95 -14.46 1.17
N SER A 11 56.01 -15.74 1.42
CA SER A 11 54.92 -16.67 1.07
C SER A 11 53.60 -16.11 1.67
N PRO A 12 52.47 -16.18 0.95
CA PRO A 12 51.22 -15.75 1.52
C PRO A 12 50.95 -16.50 2.85
N PRO A 13 50.49 -15.80 3.88
CA PRO A 13 50.26 -16.43 5.17
C PRO A 13 49.32 -17.64 5.04
N ALA A 14 49.61 -18.72 5.73
CA ALA A 14 48.80 -19.95 5.69
C ALA A 14 47.31 -19.55 6.00
N PRO A 15 46.35 -20.12 5.31
CA PRO A 15 44.93 -19.82 5.51
C PRO A 15 44.54 -20.16 6.97
N ASP A 16 43.82 -19.24 7.62
CA ASP A 16 43.31 -19.42 8.98
C ASP A 16 42.39 -20.65 9.06
N PRO A 17 42.76 -21.72 9.88
CA PRO A 17 41.97 -22.94 9.94
C PRO A 17 40.53 -22.72 10.44
N ASP A 18 40.32 -21.76 11.38
CA ASP A 18 38.99 -21.45 11.91
C ASP A 18 38.13 -20.80 10.85
N LEU A 19 38.72 -19.91 10.03
CA LEU A 19 38.00 -19.29 8.92
C LEU A 19 37.55 -20.34 7.90
N GLN A 20 38.42 -21.29 7.53
CA GLN A 20 38.08 -22.37 6.60
C GLN A 20 36.99 -23.28 7.15
N THR A 21 37.12 -23.70 8.39
CA THR A 21 36.12 -24.55 9.07
C THR A 21 34.80 -23.81 9.25
N GLY A 22 34.85 -22.53 9.64
CA GLY A 22 33.68 -21.65 9.72
C GLY A 22 32.91 -21.53 8.41
N LEU A 23 33.64 -21.40 7.29
CA LEU A 23 33.02 -21.35 5.93
C LEU A 23 32.38 -22.70 5.57
N GLN A 24 32.94 -23.82 5.96
CA GLN A 24 32.33 -25.14 5.76
C GLN A 24 31.00 -25.25 6.53
N TYR A 25 31.00 -24.85 7.80
CA TYR A 25 29.80 -24.84 8.62
C TYR A 25 28.74 -23.87 8.13
N LEU A 26 29.15 -22.69 7.65
CA LEU A 26 28.25 -21.70 7.02
C LEU A 26 27.54 -22.28 5.78
N LYS A 27 28.33 -22.95 4.90
CA LYS A 27 27.78 -23.62 3.70
C LYS A 27 26.84 -24.78 4.04
N ALA A 28 27.09 -25.46 5.16
CA ALA A 28 26.24 -26.54 5.65
C ALA A 28 25.01 -26.05 6.44
N GLY A 29 24.85 -24.72 6.61
CA GLY A 29 23.75 -24.15 7.40
C GLY A 29 23.91 -24.28 8.92
N TRP A 30 25.10 -24.68 9.41
CA TRP A 30 25.37 -24.87 10.84
C TRP A 30 25.86 -23.57 11.48
N PHE A 31 24.97 -22.56 11.51
CA PHE A 31 25.29 -21.22 11.95
C PHE A 31 25.80 -21.12 13.38
N ASP A 32 25.25 -21.94 14.30
CA ASP A 32 25.69 -22.01 15.69
C ASP A 32 27.16 -22.51 15.87
N ARG A 33 27.62 -23.35 14.93
CA ARG A 33 28.99 -23.83 14.91
C ARG A 33 29.94 -22.89 14.17
N ALA A 34 29.45 -22.18 13.18
CA ALA A 34 30.24 -21.24 12.40
C ALA A 34 30.54 -19.95 13.17
N GLU A 35 29.58 -19.43 13.95
CA GLU A 35 29.70 -18.16 14.67
C GLU A 35 30.94 -18.07 15.57
N PRO A 36 31.20 -19.01 16.51
CA PRO A 36 32.37 -18.91 17.41
C PRO A 36 33.68 -18.89 16.64
N LEU A 37 33.77 -19.59 15.51
CA LEU A 37 34.97 -19.60 14.67
C LEU A 37 35.20 -18.24 14.00
N PHE A 38 34.14 -17.61 13.46
CA PHE A 38 34.25 -16.27 12.90
C PHE A 38 34.55 -15.21 13.99
N ARG A 39 34.00 -15.34 15.21
CA ARG A 39 34.35 -14.45 16.32
C ARG A 39 35.83 -14.59 16.70
N ALA A 40 36.36 -15.83 16.76
CA ALA A 40 37.77 -16.06 17.02
C ALA A 40 38.65 -15.48 15.89
N ALA A 41 38.28 -15.71 14.62
CA ALA A 41 38.97 -15.12 13.48
C ALA A 41 38.96 -13.61 13.51
N LEU A 42 37.81 -12.98 13.86
CA LEU A 42 37.68 -11.52 14.01
C LEU A 42 38.62 -10.97 15.08
N GLY A 43 38.76 -11.69 16.21
CA GLY A 43 39.70 -11.33 17.28
C GLY A 43 41.16 -11.36 16.84
N ARG A 44 41.54 -12.27 15.94
CA ARG A 44 42.91 -12.37 15.41
C ARG A 44 43.23 -11.43 14.27
N HIS A 45 42.27 -11.21 13.37
CA HIS A 45 42.50 -10.50 12.12
C HIS A 45 41.90 -9.08 12.08
N GLY A 46 41.18 -8.69 13.13
CA GLY A 46 40.50 -7.39 13.18
C GLY A 46 39.34 -7.28 12.19
N ASP A 47 38.96 -6.05 11.89
CA ASP A 47 37.79 -5.69 11.05
C ASP A 47 38.02 -6.00 9.55
N ARG A 48 38.27 -7.27 9.20
CA ARG A 48 38.30 -7.72 7.82
C ARG A 48 36.85 -7.81 7.31
N PRO A 49 36.54 -7.22 6.13
CA PRO A 49 35.18 -7.19 5.60
C PRO A 49 34.54 -8.56 5.40
N ASP A 50 35.30 -9.54 4.94
CA ASP A 50 34.84 -10.91 4.72
C ASP A 50 34.46 -11.62 6.03
N ILE A 51 35.29 -11.49 7.09
CA ILE A 51 35.02 -12.10 8.40
C ILE A 51 33.78 -11.43 9.03
N LEU A 52 33.69 -10.09 8.99
CA LEU A 52 32.53 -9.34 9.45
C LEU A 52 31.27 -9.78 8.75
N HIS A 53 31.35 -9.97 7.41
CA HIS A 53 30.21 -10.44 6.60
C HIS A 53 29.76 -11.85 7.01
N PHE A 54 30.67 -12.83 7.10
CA PHE A 54 30.31 -14.20 7.45
C PHE A 54 29.71 -14.29 8.86
N LEU A 55 30.28 -13.56 9.82
CA LEU A 55 29.73 -13.48 11.18
C LEU A 55 28.32 -12.87 11.17
N ALA A 56 28.13 -11.76 10.41
CA ALA A 56 26.84 -11.11 10.29
C ALA A 56 25.78 -12.03 9.66
N VAL A 57 26.15 -12.84 8.65
CA VAL A 57 25.25 -13.83 8.05
C VAL A 57 24.82 -14.87 9.10
N CYS A 58 25.76 -15.42 9.91
CA CYS A 58 25.43 -16.36 10.97
C CYS A 58 24.43 -15.77 11.96
N LEU A 59 24.68 -14.54 12.42
CA LEU A 59 23.84 -13.85 13.39
C LEU A 59 22.45 -13.52 12.83
N ALA A 60 22.37 -13.08 11.59
CA ALA A 60 21.08 -12.79 10.94
C ALA A 60 20.22 -14.06 10.83
N GLN A 61 20.81 -15.20 10.45
CA GLN A 61 20.11 -16.49 10.35
C GLN A 61 19.63 -17.00 11.71
N ARG A 62 20.27 -16.57 12.80
CA ARG A 62 19.86 -16.89 14.19
C ARG A 62 18.91 -15.84 14.79
N GLY A 63 18.46 -14.85 14.00
CA GLY A 63 17.55 -13.81 14.45
C GLY A 63 18.22 -12.62 15.16
N ALA A 64 19.55 -12.60 15.33
CA ALA A 64 20.29 -11.49 15.93
C ALA A 64 20.53 -10.37 14.89
N VAL A 65 19.45 -9.87 14.27
CA VAL A 65 19.49 -8.98 13.10
C VAL A 65 20.15 -7.62 13.42
N VAL A 66 19.97 -7.10 14.63
CA VAL A 66 20.55 -5.81 15.05
C VAL A 66 22.08 -5.90 15.17
N GLU A 67 22.61 -7.01 15.72
CA GLU A 67 24.05 -7.23 15.79
C GLU A 67 24.65 -7.42 14.39
N ALA A 68 23.96 -8.21 13.55
CA ALA A 68 24.36 -8.40 12.15
C ALA A 68 24.41 -7.07 11.38
N GLU A 69 23.44 -6.17 11.55
CA GLU A 69 23.44 -4.82 10.98
C GLU A 69 24.71 -4.06 11.36
N GLY A 70 25.09 -4.08 12.64
CA GLY A 70 26.30 -3.41 13.13
C GLY A 70 27.57 -3.91 12.46
N LEU A 71 27.67 -5.23 12.23
CA LEU A 71 28.81 -5.86 11.57
C LEU A 71 28.87 -5.50 10.09
N TRP A 72 27.74 -5.56 9.36
CA TRP A 72 27.71 -5.14 7.95
C TRP A 72 28.04 -3.66 7.77
N ARG A 73 27.59 -2.77 8.66
CA ARG A 73 27.99 -1.35 8.62
C ARG A 73 29.49 -1.17 8.79
N ARG A 74 30.12 -1.94 9.69
CA ARG A 74 31.59 -1.96 9.86
C ARG A 74 32.28 -2.51 8.63
N ALA A 75 31.77 -3.58 8.02
CA ALA A 75 32.32 -4.16 6.80
C ALA A 75 32.27 -3.17 5.63
N ILE A 76 31.13 -2.50 5.39
CA ILE A 76 30.97 -1.46 4.37
C ILE A 76 31.92 -0.26 4.59
N ALA A 77 32.17 0.11 5.85
CA ALA A 77 33.15 1.17 6.13
C ALA A 77 34.57 0.78 5.72
N ARG A 78 34.90 -0.50 5.61
CA ARG A 78 36.20 -1.02 5.16
C ARG A 78 36.22 -1.28 3.64
N ASP A 79 35.12 -1.80 3.10
CA ASP A 79 34.97 -2.04 1.68
C ASP A 79 33.60 -1.60 1.16
N PRO A 80 33.47 -0.31 0.79
CA PRO A 80 32.20 0.28 0.37
C PRO A 80 31.77 -0.16 -1.05
N LYS A 81 32.64 -0.85 -1.80
CA LYS A 81 32.37 -1.26 -3.19
C LYS A 81 31.90 -2.71 -3.30
N GLU A 82 32.03 -3.53 -2.24
CA GLU A 82 31.56 -4.91 -2.23
C GLU A 82 30.00 -4.95 -2.19
N PRO A 83 29.34 -5.34 -3.30
CA PRO A 83 27.88 -5.22 -3.40
C PRO A 83 27.13 -6.14 -2.43
N MET A 84 27.71 -7.30 -2.10
CA MET A 84 27.06 -8.26 -1.19
C MET A 84 26.87 -7.71 0.23
N LEU A 85 27.76 -6.81 0.68
CA LEU A 85 27.65 -6.18 1.99
C LEU A 85 26.42 -5.27 2.05
N SER A 86 26.26 -4.39 1.06
CA SER A 86 25.11 -3.50 0.95
C SER A 86 23.81 -4.28 0.74
N TYR A 87 23.84 -5.34 -0.07
CA TYR A 87 22.68 -6.19 -0.31
C TYR A 87 22.16 -6.85 0.98
N ASN A 88 23.05 -7.51 1.73
CA ASN A 88 22.66 -8.20 2.97
C ASN A 88 22.24 -7.21 4.06
N LEU A 89 22.88 -6.03 4.13
CA LEU A 89 22.45 -4.96 5.02
C LEU A 89 21.05 -4.44 4.64
N ALA A 90 20.75 -4.30 3.35
CA ALA A 90 19.42 -3.91 2.87
C ALA A 90 18.34 -4.90 3.33
N LEU A 91 18.59 -6.20 3.21
CA LEU A 91 17.69 -7.24 3.71
C LEU A 91 17.49 -7.16 5.23
N ALA A 92 18.57 -6.96 5.99
CA ALA A 92 18.53 -6.91 7.44
C ALA A 92 17.74 -5.69 7.96
N VAL A 93 17.94 -4.51 7.37
CA VAL A 93 17.21 -3.29 7.78
C VAL A 93 15.76 -3.33 7.29
N ARG A 94 15.48 -3.97 6.14
CA ARG A 94 14.10 -4.23 5.69
C ARG A 94 13.35 -5.11 6.68
N ALA A 95 13.96 -6.19 7.16
CA ALA A 95 13.35 -7.06 8.17
C ALA A 95 13.04 -6.36 9.50
N GLN A 96 13.70 -5.22 9.77
CA GLN A 96 13.44 -4.36 10.93
C GLN A 96 12.40 -3.26 10.63
N GLY A 97 11.78 -3.23 9.44
CA GLY A 97 10.86 -2.18 9.02
C GLY A 97 11.52 -0.85 8.64
N LYS A 98 12.85 -0.77 8.58
CA LYS A 98 13.61 0.43 8.20
C LYS A 98 13.65 0.57 6.67
N LEU A 99 12.48 0.83 6.06
CA LEU A 99 12.30 0.73 4.60
C LEU A 99 13.12 1.76 3.81
N ASP A 100 13.25 3.00 4.29
CA ASP A 100 14.06 4.03 3.62
C ASP A 100 15.56 3.68 3.58
N ASP A 101 16.06 3.12 4.68
CA ASP A 101 17.44 2.62 4.73
C ASP A 101 17.63 1.43 3.78
N ALA A 102 16.67 0.49 3.74
CA ALA A 102 16.70 -0.64 2.82
C ALA A 102 16.76 -0.18 1.36
N ALA A 103 15.91 0.77 0.97
CA ALA A 103 15.92 1.34 -0.38
C ALA A 103 17.27 1.99 -0.72
N ARG A 104 17.90 2.68 0.24
CA ARG A 104 19.23 3.27 0.04
C ARG A 104 20.28 2.19 -0.22
N TYR A 105 20.35 1.16 0.62
CA TYR A 105 21.36 0.10 0.49
C TYR A 105 21.15 -0.77 -0.76
N PHE A 106 19.90 -1.04 -1.19
CA PHE A 106 19.67 -1.68 -2.48
C PHE A 106 20.17 -0.81 -3.65
N ARG A 107 20.00 0.52 -3.61
CA ARG A 107 20.58 1.42 -4.63
C ARG A 107 22.11 1.42 -4.62
N ASP A 108 22.71 1.34 -3.45
CA ASP A 108 24.18 1.22 -3.34
C ASP A 108 24.66 -0.10 -3.94
N THR A 109 23.93 -1.20 -3.71
CA THR A 109 24.20 -2.50 -4.35
C THR A 109 24.12 -2.39 -5.88
N ILE A 110 23.05 -1.82 -6.42
CA ILE A 110 22.84 -1.64 -7.86
C ILE A 110 23.91 -0.74 -8.48
N ARG A 111 24.35 0.31 -7.77
CA ARG A 111 25.45 1.19 -8.22
C ARG A 111 26.76 0.44 -8.36
N ASN A 112 27.07 -0.45 -7.40
CA ASN A 112 28.31 -1.23 -7.40
C ASN A 112 28.23 -2.47 -8.31
N ALA A 113 27.04 -3.02 -8.49
CA ALA A 113 26.76 -4.19 -9.35
C ALA A 113 25.44 -3.98 -10.11
N PRO A 114 25.46 -3.28 -11.27
CA PRO A 114 24.26 -2.97 -12.04
C PRO A 114 23.47 -4.20 -12.52
N ALA A 115 24.12 -5.35 -12.65
CA ALA A 115 23.52 -6.62 -13.04
C ALA A 115 22.95 -7.42 -11.87
N HIS A 116 22.94 -6.89 -10.63
CA HIS A 116 22.42 -7.61 -9.45
C HIS A 116 20.90 -7.59 -9.44
N VAL A 117 20.29 -8.62 -9.99
CA VAL A 117 18.83 -8.75 -10.22
C VAL A 117 18.04 -8.70 -8.92
N GLU A 118 18.46 -9.47 -7.91
CA GLU A 118 17.76 -9.54 -6.63
C GLU A 118 17.73 -8.20 -5.89
N ALA A 119 18.76 -7.36 -6.08
CA ALA A 119 18.78 -6.03 -5.49
C ALA A 119 17.79 -5.09 -6.19
N ARG A 120 17.60 -5.20 -7.52
CA ARG A 120 16.59 -4.44 -8.28
C ARG A 120 15.16 -4.84 -7.85
N LEU A 121 14.88 -6.14 -7.79
CA LEU A 121 13.59 -6.63 -7.31
C LEU A 121 13.36 -6.28 -5.83
N GLY A 122 14.42 -6.34 -5.01
CA GLY A 122 14.39 -5.92 -3.61
C GLY A 122 14.07 -4.43 -3.45
N LEU A 123 14.71 -3.56 -4.26
CA LEU A 123 14.41 -2.13 -4.30
C LEU A 123 12.96 -1.87 -4.69
N ALA A 124 12.49 -2.50 -5.77
CA ALA A 124 11.13 -2.34 -6.24
C ALA A 124 10.12 -2.76 -5.15
N SER A 125 10.33 -3.90 -4.50
CA SER A 125 9.48 -4.34 -3.40
C SER A 125 9.45 -3.35 -2.24
N VAL A 126 10.60 -2.82 -1.83
CA VAL A 126 10.68 -1.80 -0.76
C VAL A 126 9.99 -0.49 -1.18
N LEU A 127 10.11 -0.08 -2.44
CA LEU A 127 9.40 1.09 -2.94
C LEU A 127 7.88 0.90 -2.94
N MET A 128 7.41 -0.32 -3.25
CA MET A 128 5.98 -0.69 -3.13
C MET A 128 5.52 -0.65 -1.66
N ASP A 129 6.30 -1.21 -0.74
CA ASP A 129 6.02 -1.19 0.71
C ASP A 129 5.95 0.26 1.25
N LEU A 130 6.74 1.19 0.68
CA LEU A 130 6.72 2.62 0.97
C LEU A 130 5.60 3.40 0.27
N GLY A 131 4.78 2.76 -0.56
CA GLY A 131 3.76 3.42 -1.39
C GLY A 131 4.33 4.29 -2.52
N ARG A 132 5.64 4.18 -2.82
CA ARG A 132 6.33 4.96 -3.86
C ARG A 132 6.20 4.30 -5.24
N PHE A 133 4.95 4.07 -5.68
CA PHE A 133 4.64 3.28 -6.87
C PHE A 133 5.24 3.85 -8.16
N ALA A 134 5.25 5.17 -8.36
CA ALA A 134 5.88 5.78 -9.54
C ALA A 134 7.40 5.56 -9.62
N ALA A 135 8.07 5.43 -8.47
CA ALA A 135 9.48 5.07 -8.44
C ALA A 135 9.67 3.57 -8.71
N ALA A 136 8.80 2.71 -8.17
CA ALA A 136 8.82 1.27 -8.44
C ALA A 136 8.55 0.96 -9.91
N GLU A 137 7.61 1.67 -10.56
CA GLU A 137 7.33 1.55 -12.00
C GLU A 137 8.57 1.79 -12.86
N ARG A 138 9.32 2.88 -12.60
CA ARG A 138 10.54 3.19 -13.36
C ARG A 138 11.61 2.09 -13.22
N GLU A 139 11.87 1.67 -11.99
CA GLU A 139 12.87 0.62 -11.70
C GLU A 139 12.49 -0.72 -12.35
N LEU A 140 11.21 -1.12 -12.25
CA LEU A 140 10.70 -2.36 -12.81
C LEU A 140 10.58 -2.30 -14.35
N GLY A 141 10.12 -1.18 -14.90
CA GLY A 141 9.98 -1.01 -16.34
C GLY A 141 11.33 -1.11 -17.05
N GLU A 142 12.36 -0.40 -16.55
CA GLU A 142 13.73 -0.53 -17.06
C GLU A 142 14.26 -1.97 -16.91
N PHE A 143 13.97 -2.60 -15.77
CA PHE A 143 14.43 -3.97 -15.51
C PHE A 143 13.76 -4.98 -16.45
N VAL A 144 12.43 -4.92 -16.63
CA VAL A 144 11.68 -5.82 -17.53
C VAL A 144 12.18 -5.67 -18.95
N THR A 145 12.37 -4.44 -19.46
CA THR A 145 12.92 -4.19 -20.80
C THR A 145 14.29 -4.83 -20.99
N ASN A 146 15.19 -4.65 -20.02
CA ASN A 146 16.54 -5.22 -20.08
C ASN A 146 16.53 -6.76 -20.05
N VAL A 147 15.62 -7.36 -19.24
CA VAL A 147 15.46 -8.82 -19.17
C VAL A 147 14.90 -9.37 -20.49
N ASP A 148 13.89 -8.72 -21.05
CA ASP A 148 13.28 -9.11 -22.33
C ASP A 148 14.31 -9.08 -23.49
N GLU A 149 15.13 -8.02 -23.54
CA GLU A 149 16.22 -7.93 -24.50
C GLU A 149 17.28 -9.04 -24.30
N ALA A 150 17.64 -9.34 -23.05
CA ALA A 150 18.63 -10.38 -22.76
C ALA A 150 18.09 -11.77 -23.14
N ILE A 151 16.82 -12.05 -22.89
CA ILE A 151 16.17 -13.31 -23.28
C ILE A 151 16.06 -13.40 -24.81
N HIS A 152 15.69 -12.30 -25.48
CA HIS A 152 15.60 -12.25 -26.94
C HIS A 152 16.96 -12.51 -27.63
N LYS A 153 18.06 -11.99 -27.05
CA LYS A 153 19.43 -12.26 -27.53
C LYS A 153 19.85 -13.70 -27.33
N GLY A 154 19.14 -14.43 -26.45
CA GLY A 154 19.41 -15.85 -26.16
C GLY A 154 20.69 -16.08 -25.35
N GLY A 155 21.11 -17.35 -25.28
CA GLY A 155 22.29 -17.76 -24.54
C GLY A 155 22.03 -18.04 -23.07
N GLU A 156 23.08 -18.43 -22.33
CA GLU A 156 23.00 -18.88 -20.94
C GLU A 156 22.45 -17.80 -19.98
N VAL A 157 22.72 -16.53 -20.26
CA VAL A 157 22.24 -15.40 -19.45
C VAL A 157 20.72 -15.25 -19.58
N GLY A 158 20.19 -15.30 -20.81
CA GLY A 158 18.76 -15.23 -21.06
C GLY A 158 17.99 -16.35 -20.36
N GLU A 159 18.49 -17.59 -20.46
CA GLU A 159 17.86 -18.74 -19.78
C GLU A 159 17.82 -18.58 -18.26
N LYS A 160 18.88 -18.05 -17.65
CA LYS A 160 18.93 -17.78 -16.21
C LYS A 160 17.96 -16.69 -15.76
N LEU A 161 17.57 -15.77 -16.64
CA LEU A 161 16.67 -14.66 -16.33
C LEU A 161 15.18 -15.02 -16.47
N LYS A 162 14.82 -16.06 -17.25
CA LYS A 162 13.43 -16.49 -17.46
C LYS A 162 12.62 -16.66 -16.17
N PRO A 163 13.13 -17.33 -15.10
CA PRO A 163 12.37 -17.50 -13.86
C PRO A 163 12.06 -16.17 -13.14
N LEU A 164 12.85 -15.13 -13.40
CA LEU A 164 12.72 -13.81 -12.79
C LEU A 164 11.80 -12.90 -13.60
N GLN A 165 11.60 -13.19 -14.89
CA GLN A 165 10.78 -12.41 -15.81
C GLN A 165 9.32 -12.39 -15.35
N ALA A 166 8.72 -13.56 -15.08
CA ALA A 166 7.36 -13.67 -14.56
C ALA A 166 7.17 -12.86 -13.27
N ARG A 167 8.13 -12.94 -12.34
CA ARG A 167 8.08 -12.18 -11.09
C ARG A 167 8.18 -10.68 -11.32
N ALA A 168 9.08 -10.24 -12.19
CA ALA A 168 9.26 -8.82 -12.49
C ALA A 168 8.00 -8.23 -13.17
N ARG A 169 7.45 -8.96 -14.15
CA ARG A 169 6.22 -8.56 -14.86
C ARG A 169 5.01 -8.52 -13.92
N ASN A 170 4.87 -9.50 -13.02
CA ASN A 170 3.82 -9.46 -12.01
C ASN A 170 3.95 -8.24 -11.09
N MET A 171 5.14 -7.98 -10.57
CA MET A 171 5.37 -6.79 -9.73
C MET A 171 5.06 -5.49 -10.49
N LEU A 172 5.45 -5.38 -11.76
CA LEU A 172 5.15 -4.22 -12.61
C LEU A 172 3.64 -4.10 -12.85
N GLY A 173 2.94 -5.20 -13.15
CA GLY A 173 1.50 -5.23 -13.32
C GLY A 173 0.75 -4.75 -12.08
N TYR A 174 1.15 -5.22 -10.90
CA TYR A 174 0.58 -4.74 -9.63
C TYR A 174 0.86 -3.24 -9.41
N VAL A 175 2.08 -2.77 -9.70
CA VAL A 175 2.43 -1.35 -9.57
C VAL A 175 1.60 -0.48 -10.52
N LEU A 176 1.42 -0.90 -11.77
CA LEU A 176 0.57 -0.22 -12.75
C LEU A 176 -0.90 -0.15 -12.28
N TYR A 177 -1.43 -1.26 -11.74
CA TYR A 177 -2.75 -1.26 -11.11
C TYR A 177 -2.85 -0.23 -9.99
N ARG A 178 -1.87 -0.17 -9.09
CA ARG A 178 -1.84 0.79 -7.96
C ARG A 178 -1.71 2.26 -8.41
N LEU A 179 -1.17 2.51 -9.60
CA LEU A 179 -1.10 3.83 -10.24
C LEU A 179 -2.36 4.20 -11.03
N GLY A 180 -3.33 3.29 -11.14
CA GLY A 180 -4.54 3.48 -11.93
C GLY A 180 -4.39 3.20 -13.42
N HIS A 181 -3.26 2.67 -13.85
CA HIS A 181 -2.98 2.27 -15.24
C HIS A 181 -3.50 0.84 -15.48
N HIS A 182 -4.82 0.63 -15.38
CA HIS A 182 -5.41 -0.71 -15.29
C HIS A 182 -5.26 -1.54 -16.56
N SER A 183 -5.44 -0.95 -17.77
CA SER A 183 -5.24 -1.71 -19.02
C SER A 183 -3.78 -2.13 -19.23
N PRO A 184 -2.77 -1.27 -19.08
CA PRO A 184 -1.37 -1.70 -19.08
C PRO A 184 -1.04 -2.74 -18.00
N ALA A 185 -1.68 -2.66 -16.83
CA ALA A 185 -1.51 -3.66 -15.77
C ALA A 185 -1.95 -5.05 -16.23
N ILE A 186 -3.12 -5.15 -16.87
CA ILE A 186 -3.65 -6.44 -17.39
C ILE A 186 -2.71 -7.00 -18.46
N GLU A 187 -2.26 -6.19 -19.43
CA GLU A 187 -1.32 -6.61 -20.47
C GLU A 187 -0.04 -7.20 -19.85
N MET A 188 0.52 -6.53 -18.84
CA MET A 188 1.73 -6.99 -18.16
C MET A 188 1.50 -8.28 -17.36
N LEU A 189 0.33 -8.42 -16.72
CA LEU A 189 -0.06 -9.62 -15.97
C LEU A 189 -0.34 -10.81 -16.90
N ASP A 190 -0.93 -10.58 -18.07
CA ASP A 190 -1.12 -11.63 -19.09
C ASP A 190 0.23 -12.17 -19.59
N LEU A 191 1.22 -11.30 -19.82
CA LEU A 191 2.59 -11.72 -20.13
C LEU A 191 3.22 -12.50 -18.97
N ALA A 192 3.01 -12.05 -17.72
CA ALA A 192 3.51 -12.75 -16.54
C ALA A 192 2.91 -14.16 -16.38
N LEU A 193 1.63 -14.36 -16.76
CA LEU A 193 0.98 -15.66 -16.74
C LEU A 193 1.60 -16.65 -17.73
N VAL A 194 1.99 -16.18 -18.92
CA VAL A 194 2.70 -16.99 -19.92
C VAL A 194 4.05 -17.44 -19.34
N ASP A 195 4.76 -16.54 -18.67
CA ASP A 195 6.10 -16.81 -18.12
C ASP A 195 6.08 -17.66 -16.84
N ALA A 196 4.94 -17.73 -16.14
CA ALA A 196 4.83 -18.38 -14.83
C ALA A 196 4.97 -19.92 -14.91
N GLY A 197 4.75 -20.52 -16.09
CA GLY A 197 4.79 -21.98 -16.26
C GLY A 197 3.79 -22.69 -15.33
N ASP A 198 4.19 -23.81 -14.75
CA ASP A 198 3.35 -24.66 -13.90
C ASP A 198 3.40 -24.30 -12.39
N ASP A 199 4.01 -23.18 -12.02
CA ASP A 199 4.05 -22.71 -10.62
C ASP A 199 2.67 -22.22 -10.19
N ALA A 200 1.90 -23.10 -9.55
CA ALA A 200 0.52 -22.85 -9.16
C ALA A 200 0.38 -21.63 -8.22
N LEU A 201 1.29 -21.48 -7.23
CA LEU A 201 1.25 -20.33 -6.32
C LEU A 201 1.47 -19.01 -7.06
N ARG A 202 2.46 -19.00 -7.95
CA ARG A 202 2.77 -17.80 -8.77
C ARG A 202 1.62 -17.47 -9.70
N ARG A 203 1.07 -18.47 -10.40
CA ARG A 203 -0.11 -18.29 -11.26
C ARG A 203 -1.29 -17.73 -10.47
N GLY A 204 -1.56 -18.26 -9.27
CA GLY A 204 -2.62 -17.77 -8.40
C GLY A 204 -2.42 -16.29 -7.99
N GLN A 205 -1.20 -15.88 -7.69
CA GLN A 205 -0.87 -14.49 -7.37
C GLN A 205 -1.11 -13.56 -8.57
N ILE A 206 -0.60 -13.93 -9.75
CA ILE A 206 -0.78 -13.15 -10.98
C ILE A 206 -2.26 -13.02 -11.36
N LEU A 207 -3.01 -14.11 -11.31
CA LEU A 207 -4.45 -14.12 -11.57
C LEU A 207 -5.23 -13.24 -10.57
N GLY A 208 -4.80 -13.25 -9.30
CA GLY A 208 -5.37 -12.37 -8.28
C GLY A 208 -5.14 -10.89 -8.61
N ASP A 209 -3.91 -10.50 -8.95
CA ASP A 209 -3.60 -9.12 -9.32
C ASP A 209 -4.34 -8.70 -10.61
N ARG A 210 -4.49 -9.63 -11.57
CA ARG A 210 -5.28 -9.43 -12.79
C ARG A 210 -6.76 -9.20 -12.46
N ALA A 211 -7.31 -9.97 -11.54
CA ALA A 211 -8.70 -9.81 -11.10
C ALA A 211 -8.95 -8.44 -10.46
N LEU A 212 -8.00 -7.93 -9.66
CA LEU A 212 -8.07 -6.58 -9.11
C LEU A 212 -8.08 -5.50 -10.20
N ALA A 213 -7.21 -5.63 -11.22
CA ALA A 213 -7.13 -4.68 -12.32
C ALA A 213 -8.41 -4.70 -13.19
N LEU A 214 -8.95 -5.89 -13.49
CA LEU A 214 -10.24 -6.06 -14.19
C LEU A 214 -11.41 -5.46 -13.40
N SER A 215 -11.45 -5.71 -12.09
CA SER A 215 -12.49 -5.15 -11.21
C SER A 215 -12.45 -3.62 -11.20
N ALA A 216 -11.26 -3.01 -11.21
CA ALA A 216 -11.10 -1.56 -11.26
C ALA A 216 -11.54 -0.94 -12.59
N LEU A 217 -11.51 -1.69 -13.70
CA LEU A 217 -12.10 -1.30 -14.99
C LEU A 217 -13.61 -1.53 -15.07
N GLY A 218 -14.23 -2.15 -14.07
CA GLY A 218 -15.64 -2.54 -14.11
C GLY A 218 -15.95 -3.80 -14.91
N HIS A 219 -14.93 -4.56 -15.33
CA HIS A 219 -15.07 -5.86 -16.00
C HIS A 219 -15.36 -6.95 -14.97
N HIS A 220 -16.49 -6.84 -14.27
CA HIS A 220 -16.79 -7.64 -13.08
C HIS A 220 -16.86 -9.15 -13.35
N ASP A 221 -17.44 -9.59 -14.46
CA ASP A 221 -17.54 -11.02 -14.77
C ASP A 221 -16.16 -11.64 -15.04
N GLU A 222 -15.32 -10.96 -15.81
CA GLU A 222 -13.94 -11.38 -16.06
C GLU A 222 -13.09 -11.37 -14.79
N ALA A 223 -13.28 -10.36 -13.93
CA ALA A 223 -12.61 -10.25 -12.64
C ALA A 223 -12.97 -11.44 -11.73
N VAL A 224 -14.25 -11.80 -11.65
CA VAL A 224 -14.72 -12.96 -10.87
C VAL A 224 -14.17 -14.27 -11.43
N ALA A 225 -14.12 -14.43 -12.75
CA ALA A 225 -13.53 -15.61 -13.37
C ALA A 225 -12.04 -15.74 -13.02
N ALA A 226 -11.25 -14.68 -13.20
CA ALA A 226 -9.83 -14.68 -12.86
C ALA A 226 -9.57 -14.92 -11.36
N ALA A 227 -10.40 -14.35 -10.48
CA ALA A 227 -10.32 -14.57 -9.04
C ALA A 227 -10.62 -16.05 -8.66
N ARG A 228 -11.56 -16.70 -9.32
CA ARG A 228 -11.84 -18.13 -9.11
C ARG A 228 -10.70 -19.03 -9.59
N GLU A 229 -10.12 -18.73 -10.75
CA GLU A 229 -8.91 -19.44 -11.22
C GLU A 229 -7.74 -19.26 -10.25
N ALA A 230 -7.56 -18.07 -9.68
CA ALA A 230 -6.56 -17.82 -8.65
C ALA A 230 -6.79 -18.71 -7.42
N LEU A 231 -8.03 -18.85 -7.00
CA LEU A 231 -8.42 -19.69 -5.86
C LEU A 231 -8.15 -21.18 -6.12
N GLU A 232 -8.46 -21.68 -7.33
CA GLU A 232 -8.15 -23.06 -7.71
C GLU A 232 -6.64 -23.34 -7.65
N ALA A 233 -5.82 -22.36 -8.08
CA ALA A 233 -4.38 -22.49 -8.06
C ALA A 233 -3.79 -22.45 -6.64
N ALA A 234 -4.37 -21.68 -5.70
CA ALA A 234 -3.78 -21.48 -4.38
C ALA A 234 -4.82 -21.17 -3.28
N SER A 235 -5.77 -22.09 -3.06
CA SER A 235 -6.88 -21.94 -2.09
C SER A 235 -6.43 -21.73 -0.63
N GLY A 236 -5.24 -22.21 -0.24
CA GLY A 236 -4.65 -22.03 1.08
C GLY A 236 -3.98 -20.68 1.31
N ASN A 237 -4.06 -19.74 0.38
CA ASN A 237 -3.43 -18.43 0.50
C ASN A 237 -4.44 -17.38 0.99
N ALA A 238 -4.13 -16.72 2.12
CA ALA A 238 -5.01 -15.71 2.71
C ALA A 238 -5.28 -14.52 1.77
N ALA A 239 -4.25 -14.04 1.07
CA ALA A 239 -4.39 -12.90 0.16
C ALA A 239 -5.29 -13.24 -1.04
N ILE A 240 -5.19 -14.45 -1.59
CA ILE A 240 -6.04 -14.88 -2.71
C ILE A 240 -7.50 -15.01 -2.26
N ASN A 241 -7.76 -15.61 -1.11
CA ASN A 241 -9.12 -15.65 -0.55
C ASN A 241 -9.69 -14.25 -0.34
N HIS A 242 -8.89 -13.31 0.17
CA HIS A 242 -9.30 -11.91 0.28
C HIS A 242 -9.61 -11.28 -1.07
N ILE A 243 -8.78 -11.49 -2.10
CA ILE A 243 -9.02 -10.95 -3.45
C ILE A 243 -10.32 -11.48 -4.03
N VAL A 244 -10.61 -12.77 -3.89
CA VAL A 244 -11.89 -13.36 -4.35
C VAL A 244 -13.06 -12.64 -3.69
N GLY A 245 -13.04 -12.50 -2.36
CA GLY A 245 -14.09 -11.79 -1.64
C GLY A 245 -14.18 -10.31 -2.02
N PHE A 246 -13.05 -9.63 -2.18
CA PHE A 246 -13.01 -8.25 -2.64
C PHE A 246 -13.67 -8.09 -4.01
N VAL A 247 -13.29 -8.89 -5.00
CA VAL A 247 -13.83 -8.84 -6.37
C VAL A 247 -15.33 -9.15 -6.37
N LEU A 248 -15.77 -10.16 -5.63
CA LEU A 248 -17.20 -10.49 -5.50
C LEU A 248 -17.99 -9.33 -4.87
N HIS A 249 -17.47 -8.70 -3.83
CA HIS A 249 -18.11 -7.54 -3.22
C HIS A 249 -18.31 -6.40 -4.22
N PHE A 250 -17.26 -6.04 -4.95
CA PHE A 250 -17.33 -4.97 -5.96
C PHE A 250 -18.14 -5.36 -7.21
N ALA A 251 -18.33 -6.66 -7.46
CA ALA A 251 -19.27 -7.17 -8.46
C ALA A 251 -20.74 -7.14 -7.97
N GLY A 252 -21.03 -6.52 -6.81
CA GLY A 252 -22.37 -6.43 -6.24
C GLY A 252 -22.89 -7.71 -5.59
N LYS A 253 -22.00 -8.64 -5.20
CA LYS A 253 -22.31 -9.93 -4.59
C LYS A 253 -21.76 -10.05 -3.17
N PRO A 254 -22.13 -9.14 -2.23
CA PRO A 254 -21.54 -9.11 -0.90
C PRO A 254 -21.79 -10.38 -0.08
N GLU A 255 -22.94 -11.04 -0.25
CA GLU A 255 -23.24 -12.29 0.44
C GLU A 255 -22.31 -13.43 0.01
N GLU A 256 -22.01 -13.52 -1.30
CA GLU A 256 -21.07 -14.51 -1.82
C GLU A 256 -19.61 -14.19 -1.39
N ALA A 257 -19.29 -12.93 -1.18
CA ALA A 257 -17.95 -12.47 -0.81
C ALA A 257 -17.55 -12.91 0.62
N ILE A 258 -18.49 -12.84 1.57
CA ILE A 258 -18.24 -13.02 3.01
C ILE A 258 -17.47 -14.31 3.33
N PRO A 259 -17.89 -15.50 2.85
CA PRO A 259 -17.20 -16.76 3.19
C PRO A 259 -15.73 -16.79 2.78
N PHE A 260 -15.36 -16.16 1.66
CA PHE A 260 -13.97 -16.12 1.21
C PHE A 260 -13.13 -15.16 2.06
N ILE A 261 -13.71 -14.01 2.47
CA ILE A 261 -13.01 -13.06 3.32
C ILE A 261 -12.83 -13.64 4.73
N GLU A 262 -13.83 -14.34 5.25
CA GLU A 262 -13.73 -15.07 6.52
C GLU A 262 -12.66 -16.17 6.43
N LYS A 263 -12.59 -16.91 5.32
CA LYS A 263 -11.51 -17.88 5.08
C LYS A 263 -10.13 -17.23 5.05
N SER A 264 -10.01 -16.04 4.45
CA SER A 264 -8.77 -15.25 4.50
C SER A 264 -8.36 -14.95 5.94
N LEU A 265 -9.30 -14.56 6.81
CA LEU A 265 -9.05 -14.25 8.22
C LEU A 265 -8.82 -15.50 9.11
N GLU A 266 -9.32 -16.68 8.71
CA GLU A 266 -8.94 -17.95 9.34
C GLU A 266 -7.47 -18.30 9.05
N LEU A 267 -7.02 -18.04 7.81
CA LEU A 267 -5.65 -18.28 7.37
C LEU A 267 -4.65 -17.26 7.94
N ASP A 268 -5.05 -15.99 7.97
CA ASP A 268 -4.31 -14.89 8.59
C ASP A 268 -5.24 -13.97 9.39
N PRO A 269 -5.39 -14.20 10.69
CA PRO A 269 -6.23 -13.36 11.56
C PRO A 269 -5.76 -11.90 11.67
N SER A 270 -4.53 -11.61 11.23
CA SER A 270 -3.94 -10.27 11.29
C SER A 270 -4.16 -9.43 10.04
N PHE A 271 -4.74 -10.00 8.98
CA PHE A 271 -4.87 -9.34 7.69
C PHE A 271 -5.88 -8.17 7.73
N THR A 272 -5.38 -6.96 7.99
CA THR A 272 -6.21 -5.73 8.11
C THR A 272 -7.03 -5.45 6.85
N GLY A 273 -6.48 -5.72 5.65
CA GLY A 273 -7.23 -5.60 4.40
C GLY A 273 -8.49 -6.46 4.35
N ALA A 274 -8.41 -7.70 4.84
CA ALA A 274 -9.55 -8.60 4.92
C ALA A 274 -10.58 -8.14 5.96
N LEU A 275 -10.14 -7.67 7.14
CA LEU A 275 -11.04 -7.09 8.15
C LEU A 275 -11.85 -5.93 7.57
N ARG A 276 -11.20 -5.04 6.84
CA ARG A 276 -11.81 -3.89 6.19
C ARG A 276 -12.82 -4.27 5.11
N THR A 277 -12.44 -5.20 4.22
CA THR A 277 -13.34 -5.67 3.15
C THR A 277 -14.54 -6.43 3.72
N LEU A 278 -14.34 -7.24 4.77
CA LEU A 278 -15.45 -7.93 5.44
C LEU A 278 -16.42 -6.93 6.08
N ALA A 279 -15.89 -5.88 6.70
CA ALA A 279 -16.72 -4.81 7.26
C ALA A 279 -17.58 -4.13 6.19
N THR A 280 -16.99 -3.82 5.02
CA THR A 280 -17.69 -3.22 3.89
C THR A 280 -18.77 -4.16 3.33
N ALA A 281 -18.46 -5.45 3.17
CA ALA A 281 -19.41 -6.45 2.71
C ALA A 281 -20.58 -6.62 3.70
N ARG A 282 -20.30 -6.70 5.01
CA ARG A 282 -21.33 -6.79 6.04
C ARG A 282 -22.21 -5.55 6.12
N GLN A 283 -21.63 -4.36 5.95
CA GLN A 283 -22.36 -3.10 5.88
C GLN A 283 -23.32 -3.09 4.68
N ALA A 284 -22.90 -3.59 3.52
CA ALA A 284 -23.71 -3.65 2.31
C ALA A 284 -24.97 -4.54 2.48
N ILE A 285 -24.92 -5.54 3.36
CA ILE A 285 -26.07 -6.40 3.70
C ILE A 285 -26.77 -5.99 5.01
N GLY A 286 -26.50 -4.78 5.51
CA GLY A 286 -27.16 -4.22 6.70
C GLY A 286 -26.63 -4.72 8.05
N GLN A 287 -25.56 -5.52 8.09
CA GLN A 287 -24.94 -6.02 9.32
C GLN A 287 -23.97 -4.99 9.92
N THR A 288 -24.46 -3.80 10.23
CA THR A 288 -23.67 -2.63 10.61
C THR A 288 -22.87 -2.83 11.91
N GLU A 289 -23.45 -3.52 12.90
CA GLU A 289 -22.76 -3.84 14.17
C GLU A 289 -21.51 -4.70 13.92
N GLY A 290 -21.67 -5.79 13.17
CA GLY A 290 -20.53 -6.65 12.83
C GLY A 290 -19.47 -5.94 11.98
N ALA A 291 -19.86 -4.99 11.14
CA ALA A 291 -18.93 -4.15 10.39
C ALA A 291 -18.11 -3.25 11.33
N ARG A 292 -18.75 -2.65 12.33
CA ARG A 292 -18.08 -1.79 13.31
C ARG A 292 -17.06 -2.56 14.15
N GLU A 293 -17.42 -3.75 14.65
CA GLU A 293 -16.51 -4.60 15.41
C GLU A 293 -15.24 -4.97 14.59
N LEU A 294 -15.41 -5.27 13.32
CA LEU A 294 -14.30 -5.59 12.43
C LEU A 294 -13.38 -4.38 12.21
N LEU A 295 -13.93 -3.20 11.98
CA LEU A 295 -13.17 -1.96 11.83
C LEU A 295 -12.47 -1.56 13.13
N GLN A 296 -13.10 -1.79 14.28
CA GLN A 296 -12.47 -1.56 15.59
C GLN A 296 -11.26 -2.47 15.78
N ARG A 297 -11.38 -3.76 15.47
CA ARG A 297 -10.26 -4.72 15.49
C ARG A 297 -9.15 -4.32 14.52
N ALA A 298 -9.50 -3.80 13.36
CA ALA A 298 -8.52 -3.30 12.39
C ALA A 298 -7.78 -2.07 12.94
N LEU A 299 -8.50 -1.12 13.56
CA LEU A 299 -7.94 0.09 14.17
C LEU A 299 -6.97 -0.22 15.31
N GLU A 300 -7.30 -1.20 16.16
CA GLU A 300 -6.42 -1.64 17.26
C GLU A 300 -5.07 -2.16 16.76
N ARG A 301 -5.03 -2.76 15.56
CA ARG A 301 -3.81 -3.30 14.93
C ARG A 301 -3.01 -2.24 14.17
N THR A 302 -3.72 -1.38 13.47
CA THR A 302 -3.14 -0.35 12.60
C THR A 302 -3.81 1.01 12.87
N PRO A 303 -3.46 1.68 14.00
CA PRO A 303 -4.11 2.94 14.41
C PRO A 303 -3.90 4.10 13.42
N ASP A 304 -2.90 4.00 12.55
CA ASP A 304 -2.52 4.96 11.53
C ASP A 304 -3.00 4.61 10.11
N ASP A 305 -3.76 3.51 9.95
CA ASP A 305 -4.38 3.17 8.66
C ASP A 305 -5.52 4.15 8.36
N ALA A 306 -5.25 5.05 7.41
CA ALA A 306 -6.20 6.08 6.99
C ALA A 306 -7.55 5.50 6.57
N ASP A 307 -7.55 4.39 5.82
CA ASP A 307 -8.79 3.82 5.29
C ASP A 307 -9.65 3.20 6.41
N VAL A 308 -9.03 2.60 7.41
CA VAL A 308 -9.75 2.08 8.61
C VAL A 308 -10.37 3.23 9.39
N VAL A 309 -9.60 4.28 9.68
CA VAL A 309 -10.05 5.48 10.41
C VAL A 309 -11.22 6.13 9.67
N LEU A 310 -11.10 6.30 8.36
CA LEU A 310 -12.13 6.93 7.53
C LEU A 310 -13.42 6.10 7.49
N GLN A 311 -13.31 4.79 7.27
CA GLN A 311 -14.48 3.91 7.22
C GLN A 311 -15.20 3.87 8.58
N LEU A 312 -14.46 3.68 9.68
CA LEU A 312 -15.06 3.61 11.00
C LEU A 312 -15.70 4.94 11.41
N SER A 313 -15.04 6.07 11.12
CA SER A 313 -15.61 7.39 11.40
C SER A 313 -16.87 7.67 10.59
N LEU A 314 -16.90 7.31 9.30
CA LEU A 314 -18.11 7.43 8.46
C LEU A 314 -19.24 6.55 8.95
N LEU A 315 -18.94 5.33 9.40
CA LEU A 315 -19.92 4.41 9.96
C LEU A 315 -20.56 5.03 11.22
N HIS A 316 -19.74 5.56 12.13
CA HIS A 316 -20.23 6.26 13.31
C HIS A 316 -21.07 7.51 12.96
N ILE A 317 -20.66 8.31 11.97
CA ILE A 317 -21.41 9.48 11.50
C ILE A 317 -22.78 9.06 10.94
N GLY A 318 -22.84 8.00 10.13
CA GLY A 318 -24.09 7.48 9.58
C GLY A 318 -25.05 6.97 10.65
N GLU A 319 -24.53 6.39 11.73
CA GLU A 319 -25.30 5.98 12.91
C GLU A 319 -25.63 7.13 13.89
N LYS A 320 -25.27 8.38 13.55
CA LYS A 320 -25.38 9.58 14.40
C LYS A 320 -24.58 9.50 15.72
N ARG A 321 -23.58 8.63 15.78
CA ARG A 321 -22.64 8.45 16.90
C ARG A 321 -21.45 9.39 16.73
N HIS A 322 -21.72 10.67 16.76
CA HIS A 322 -20.74 11.71 16.37
C HIS A 322 -19.57 11.84 17.34
N GLU A 323 -19.77 11.60 18.64
CA GLU A 323 -18.66 11.65 19.62
C GLU A 323 -17.69 10.49 19.42
N GLU A 324 -18.18 9.30 19.09
CA GLU A 324 -17.35 8.15 18.75
C GLU A 324 -16.56 8.39 17.45
N ALA A 325 -17.17 9.07 16.47
CA ALA A 325 -16.44 9.48 15.27
C ALA A 325 -15.28 10.44 15.62
N LEU A 326 -15.50 11.39 16.56
CA LEU A 326 -14.42 12.27 17.02
C LEU A 326 -13.32 11.51 17.74
N ALA A 327 -13.67 10.51 18.57
CA ALA A 327 -12.71 9.70 19.31
C ALA A 327 -11.77 8.92 18.36
N VAL A 328 -12.26 8.48 17.20
CA VAL A 328 -11.47 7.82 16.16
C VAL A 328 -10.60 8.83 15.38
N LEU A 329 -11.16 9.98 15.01
CA LEU A 329 -10.49 10.95 14.13
C LEU A 329 -9.40 11.78 14.83
N GLN A 330 -9.60 12.14 16.09
CA GLN A 330 -8.69 13.06 16.80
C GLN A 330 -7.26 12.51 16.94
N PRO A 331 -7.02 11.26 17.40
CA PRO A 331 -5.68 10.69 17.49
C PRO A 331 -4.99 10.62 16.11
N TYR A 332 -5.73 10.20 15.08
CA TYR A 332 -5.22 10.13 13.72
C TYR A 332 -4.79 11.50 13.20
N LEU A 333 -5.63 12.54 13.37
CA LEU A 333 -5.34 13.90 12.92
C LEU A 333 -4.23 14.60 13.72
N GLN A 334 -3.84 14.10 14.89
CA GLN A 334 -2.63 14.56 15.59
C GLN A 334 -1.37 14.15 14.84
N ALA A 335 -1.36 12.93 14.28
CA ALA A 335 -0.25 12.42 13.49
C ALA A 335 -0.29 12.93 12.04
N PHE A 336 -1.49 13.04 11.45
CA PHE A 336 -1.71 13.40 10.04
C PHE A 336 -2.63 14.64 9.90
N PRO A 337 -2.19 15.83 10.36
CA PRO A 337 -3.04 17.02 10.50
C PRO A 337 -3.51 17.63 9.17
N ALA A 338 -3.00 17.16 8.05
CA ALA A 338 -3.32 17.64 6.69
C ALA A 338 -4.14 16.64 5.86
N ASP A 339 -4.57 15.50 6.42
CA ASP A 339 -5.42 14.56 5.68
C ASP A 339 -6.81 15.19 5.43
N ALA A 340 -7.08 15.50 4.16
CA ALA A 340 -8.29 16.21 3.75
C ALA A 340 -9.56 15.37 4.01
N ARG A 341 -9.48 14.05 3.83
CA ARG A 341 -10.61 13.14 4.03
C ARG A 341 -10.97 13.01 5.51
N ALA A 342 -9.95 12.87 6.37
CA ALA A 342 -10.15 12.82 7.81
C ALA A 342 -10.66 14.15 8.37
N LEU A 343 -10.15 15.30 7.87
CA LEU A 343 -10.64 16.63 8.21
C LEU A 343 -12.10 16.84 7.77
N ASN A 344 -12.49 16.26 6.63
CA ASN A 344 -13.89 16.25 6.19
C ASN A 344 -14.78 15.48 7.14
N ASN A 345 -14.40 14.25 7.49
CA ASN A 345 -15.19 13.44 8.42
C ASN A 345 -15.27 14.10 9.82
N LEU A 346 -14.17 14.74 10.26
CA LEU A 346 -14.19 15.57 11.47
C LEU A 346 -15.22 16.70 11.36
N GLY A 347 -15.27 17.40 10.23
CA GLY A 347 -16.23 18.46 9.96
C GLY A 347 -17.67 17.95 9.98
N LEU A 348 -17.95 16.79 9.37
CA LEU A 348 -19.27 16.17 9.39
C LEU A 348 -19.71 15.75 10.80
N ALA A 349 -18.81 15.12 11.57
CA ALA A 349 -19.09 14.74 12.95
C ALA A 349 -19.39 15.97 13.83
N LEU A 350 -18.59 17.03 13.72
CA LEU A 350 -18.79 18.30 14.45
C LEU A 350 -20.09 18.99 14.02
N ARG A 351 -20.45 18.95 12.73
CA ARG A 351 -21.73 19.45 12.22
C ARG A 351 -22.90 18.71 12.86
N GLY A 352 -22.80 17.37 12.94
CA GLY A 352 -23.82 16.54 13.60
C GLY A 352 -24.01 16.88 15.09
N LEU A 353 -22.95 17.29 15.78
CA LEU A 353 -22.97 17.80 17.16
C LEU A 353 -23.39 19.28 17.26
N LYS A 354 -23.72 19.94 16.15
CA LYS A 354 -24.02 21.36 16.06
C LYS A 354 -22.87 22.29 16.49
N ARG A 355 -21.62 21.78 16.49
CA ARG A 355 -20.39 22.52 16.75
C ARG A 355 -19.92 23.22 15.47
N PHE A 356 -20.78 24.06 14.88
CA PHE A 356 -20.63 24.58 13.52
C PHE A 356 -19.35 25.38 13.29
N ASP A 357 -18.88 26.18 14.26
CA ASP A 357 -17.64 26.94 14.13
C ASP A 357 -16.39 26.05 14.06
N GLU A 358 -16.40 24.95 14.78
CA GLU A 358 -15.32 23.96 14.73
C GLU A 358 -15.38 23.16 13.43
N ALA A 359 -16.57 22.74 13.00
CA ALA A 359 -16.80 22.11 11.70
C ALA A 359 -16.28 23.00 10.55
N ARG A 360 -16.61 24.30 10.59
CA ARG A 360 -16.14 25.29 9.62
C ARG A 360 -14.60 25.34 9.57
N ARG A 361 -13.92 25.34 10.74
CA ARG A 361 -12.45 25.34 10.79
C ARG A 361 -11.85 24.07 10.18
N ALA A 362 -12.41 22.91 10.47
CA ALA A 362 -11.96 21.62 9.94
C ALA A 362 -12.14 21.55 8.42
N LEU A 363 -13.34 21.86 7.91
CA LEU A 363 -13.65 21.81 6.48
C LEU A 363 -12.89 22.87 5.67
N LYS A 364 -12.65 24.06 6.23
CA LYS A 364 -11.77 25.05 5.60
C LYS A 364 -10.35 24.52 5.41
N LYS A 365 -9.82 23.77 6.38
CA LYS A 365 -8.52 23.10 6.23
C LYS A 365 -8.58 21.99 5.17
N ALA A 366 -9.64 21.18 5.15
CA ALA A 366 -9.84 20.13 4.15
C ALA A 366 -9.84 20.69 2.73
N VAL A 367 -10.65 21.73 2.47
CA VAL A 367 -10.71 22.41 1.16
C VAL A 367 -9.37 23.05 0.76
N LYS A 368 -8.57 23.52 1.73
CA LYS A 368 -7.23 24.03 1.43
C LYS A 368 -6.29 22.93 0.91
N GLN A 369 -6.43 21.68 1.39
CA GLN A 369 -5.61 20.55 0.93
C GLN A 369 -6.08 20.00 -0.43
N ALA A 370 -7.39 19.98 -0.68
CA ALA A 370 -7.98 19.49 -1.91
C ALA A 370 -9.04 20.51 -2.43
N PRO A 371 -8.58 21.60 -3.08
CA PRO A 371 -9.47 22.74 -3.45
C PRO A 371 -10.42 22.45 -4.62
N GLU A 372 -10.23 21.31 -5.29
CA GLU A 372 -11.05 20.87 -6.43
C GLU A 372 -11.87 19.61 -6.13
N ASP A 373 -11.99 19.25 -4.84
CA ASP A 373 -12.89 18.17 -4.45
C ASP A 373 -14.33 18.75 -4.28
N PRO A 374 -15.30 18.32 -5.11
CA PRO A 374 -16.65 18.85 -5.08
C PRO A 374 -17.39 18.53 -3.78
N PHE A 375 -17.08 17.38 -3.15
CA PHE A 375 -17.73 16.98 -1.89
C PHE A 375 -17.22 17.81 -0.71
N LEU A 376 -15.92 18.11 -0.66
CA LEU A 376 -15.37 19.00 0.37
C LEU A 376 -15.91 20.41 0.26
N LEU A 377 -16.02 20.94 -0.96
CA LEU A 377 -16.60 22.25 -1.21
C LEU A 377 -18.08 22.30 -0.73
N THR A 378 -18.84 21.26 -1.07
CA THR A 378 -20.26 21.16 -0.70
C THR A 378 -20.43 21.05 0.81
N ASN A 379 -19.67 20.19 1.49
CA ASN A 379 -19.74 20.04 2.94
C ASN A 379 -19.35 21.34 3.67
N PHE A 380 -18.34 22.05 3.16
CA PHE A 380 -17.97 23.36 3.70
C PHE A 380 -19.06 24.39 3.48
N GLY A 381 -19.66 24.45 2.28
CA GLY A 381 -20.80 25.29 1.97
C GLY A 381 -22.00 25.01 2.90
N SER A 382 -22.32 23.74 3.11
CA SER A 382 -23.42 23.33 3.99
C SER A 382 -23.25 23.83 5.43
N VAL A 383 -22.02 23.74 5.99
CA VAL A 383 -21.76 24.32 7.34
C VAL A 383 -21.85 25.83 7.36
N LEU A 384 -21.52 26.52 6.28
CA LEU A 384 -21.72 27.97 6.17
C LEU A 384 -23.22 28.32 6.13
N VAL A 385 -24.05 27.51 5.45
CA VAL A 385 -25.52 27.67 5.48
C VAL A 385 -26.04 27.46 6.91
N ASP A 386 -25.59 26.42 7.62
CA ASP A 386 -25.98 26.17 9.01
C ASP A 386 -25.60 27.33 9.96
N LEU A 387 -24.55 28.09 9.64
CA LEU A 387 -24.11 29.31 10.33
C LEU A 387 -24.85 30.58 9.91
N GLY A 388 -25.84 30.50 8.99
CA GLY A 388 -26.53 31.65 8.43
C GLY A 388 -25.70 32.45 7.42
N ARG A 389 -24.61 31.88 6.88
CA ARG A 389 -23.66 32.53 5.96
C ARG A 389 -23.83 32.02 4.53
N ALA A 390 -25.09 31.88 4.08
CA ALA A 390 -25.44 31.31 2.78
C ALA A 390 -24.80 32.05 1.57
N ALA A 391 -24.61 33.38 1.70
CA ALA A 391 -23.92 34.14 0.66
C ALA A 391 -22.47 33.73 0.42
N GLU A 392 -21.77 33.28 1.47
CA GLU A 392 -20.40 32.75 1.34
C GLU A 392 -20.40 31.27 0.88
N ALA A 393 -21.46 30.52 1.16
CA ALA A 393 -21.62 29.14 0.71
C ALA A 393 -21.86 29.03 -0.80
N ARG A 394 -22.61 29.95 -1.39
CA ARG A 394 -23.03 29.92 -2.78
C ARG A 394 -21.86 29.66 -3.76
N PRO A 395 -20.76 30.45 -3.78
CA PRO A 395 -19.67 30.24 -4.73
C PRO A 395 -18.98 28.87 -4.56
N LEU A 396 -19.04 28.27 -3.37
CA LEU A 396 -18.50 26.93 -3.13
C LEU A 396 -19.38 25.86 -3.79
N HIS A 397 -20.70 25.93 -3.62
CA HIS A 397 -21.64 25.02 -4.28
C HIS A 397 -21.62 25.19 -5.79
N GLU A 398 -21.55 26.41 -6.31
CA GLU A 398 -21.41 26.67 -7.75
C GLU A 398 -20.10 26.09 -8.31
N LYS A 399 -18.98 26.18 -7.56
CA LYS A 399 -17.72 25.55 -7.94
C LYS A 399 -17.85 24.02 -7.93
N ALA A 400 -18.46 23.44 -6.90
CA ALA A 400 -18.69 22.00 -6.80
C ALA A 400 -19.49 21.47 -7.99
N LEU A 401 -20.57 22.14 -8.36
CA LEU A 401 -21.41 21.76 -9.50
C LEU A 401 -20.71 21.93 -10.87
N ARG A 402 -19.77 22.87 -10.99
CA ARG A 402 -18.92 22.93 -12.21
C ARG A 402 -17.98 21.75 -12.32
N LEU A 403 -17.47 21.24 -11.18
CA LEU A 403 -16.56 20.08 -11.15
C LEU A 403 -17.31 18.77 -11.37
N LEU A 404 -18.52 18.65 -10.83
CA LEU A 404 -19.35 17.44 -10.95
C LEU A 404 -20.81 17.85 -11.25
N PRO A 405 -21.15 18.16 -12.52
CA PRO A 405 -22.51 18.52 -12.93
C PRO A 405 -23.47 17.32 -12.77
N GLY A 406 -24.67 17.59 -12.30
CA GLY A 406 -25.74 16.58 -12.24
C GLY A 406 -25.71 15.64 -11.02
N ASP A 407 -24.74 15.74 -10.11
CA ASP A 407 -24.76 14.98 -8.87
C ASP A 407 -25.93 15.44 -7.97
N SER A 408 -26.84 14.51 -7.63
CA SER A 408 -28.05 14.77 -6.86
C SER A 408 -27.79 15.42 -5.50
N ARG A 409 -26.73 14.99 -4.78
CA ARG A 409 -26.39 15.53 -3.46
C ARG A 409 -25.90 16.97 -3.56
N LEU A 410 -25.03 17.25 -4.53
CA LEU A 410 -24.52 18.61 -4.76
C LEU A 410 -25.66 19.56 -5.13
N LEU A 411 -26.57 19.14 -6.02
CA LEU A 411 -27.77 19.90 -6.39
C LEU A 411 -28.69 20.12 -5.19
N GLY A 412 -28.91 19.10 -4.37
CA GLY A 412 -29.73 19.21 -3.16
C GLY A 412 -29.17 20.26 -2.18
N HIS A 413 -27.88 20.18 -1.85
CA HIS A 413 -27.25 21.18 -0.98
C HIS A 413 -27.21 22.59 -1.58
N PHE A 414 -27.06 22.70 -2.90
CA PHE A 414 -27.15 24.00 -3.57
C PHE A 414 -28.57 24.58 -3.49
N GLY A 415 -29.60 23.74 -3.69
CA GLY A 415 -30.99 24.15 -3.51
C GLY A 415 -31.28 24.65 -2.08
N ILE A 416 -30.78 23.96 -1.06
CA ILE A 416 -30.87 24.39 0.36
C ILE A 416 -30.16 25.75 0.55
N CYS A 417 -29.00 25.95 -0.09
CA CYS A 417 -28.29 27.23 -0.03
C CYS A 417 -29.09 28.36 -0.67
N LEU A 418 -29.69 28.15 -1.84
CA LEU A 418 -30.54 29.12 -2.53
C LEU A 418 -31.80 29.47 -1.73
N ALA A 419 -32.41 28.44 -1.07
CA ALA A 419 -33.55 28.68 -0.17
C ALA A 419 -33.16 29.57 1.02
N ALA A 420 -31.99 29.35 1.61
CA ALA A 420 -31.46 30.19 2.68
C ALA A 420 -31.13 31.64 2.24
N LEU A 421 -30.93 31.85 0.94
CA LEU A 421 -30.77 33.18 0.33
C LEU A 421 -32.09 33.86 -0.05
N GLY A 422 -33.22 33.17 0.10
CA GLY A 422 -34.54 33.65 -0.32
C GLY A 422 -34.84 33.50 -1.80
N GLU A 423 -33.99 32.77 -2.56
CA GLU A 423 -34.16 32.56 -4.01
C GLU A 423 -35.06 31.32 -4.26
N GLY A 424 -36.32 31.37 -3.78
CA GLY A 424 -37.23 30.23 -3.71
C GLY A 424 -37.46 29.49 -5.04
N GLU A 425 -37.67 30.22 -6.17
CA GLU A 425 -37.90 29.60 -7.48
C GLU A 425 -36.65 28.80 -7.94
N ARG A 426 -35.47 29.39 -7.82
CA ARG A 426 -34.20 28.73 -8.19
C ARG A 426 -33.87 27.59 -7.26
N ALA A 427 -34.20 27.73 -5.99
CA ALA A 427 -34.05 26.65 -5.02
C ALA A 427 -34.90 25.42 -5.41
N ARG A 428 -36.16 25.66 -5.78
CA ARG A 428 -37.08 24.63 -6.27
C ARG A 428 -36.55 23.94 -7.51
N GLU A 429 -36.11 24.70 -8.52
CA GLU A 429 -35.51 24.15 -9.75
C GLU A 429 -34.31 23.26 -9.46
N ALA A 430 -33.40 23.68 -8.60
CA ALA A 430 -32.24 22.87 -8.20
C ALA A 430 -32.63 21.59 -7.45
N LEU A 431 -33.60 21.66 -6.53
CA LEU A 431 -34.10 20.51 -5.77
C LEU A 431 -34.86 19.52 -6.67
N ASP A 432 -35.69 20.01 -7.59
CA ASP A 432 -36.37 19.14 -8.56
C ASP A 432 -35.38 18.44 -9.49
N THR A 433 -34.32 19.13 -9.92
CA THR A 433 -33.24 18.53 -10.70
C THR A 433 -32.49 17.47 -9.87
N ALA A 434 -32.28 17.73 -8.57
CA ALA A 434 -31.66 16.74 -7.68
C ALA A 434 -32.51 15.47 -7.58
N LEU A 435 -33.84 15.60 -7.43
CA LEU A 435 -34.76 14.47 -7.36
C LEU A 435 -34.95 13.75 -8.70
N ALA A 436 -34.82 14.46 -9.81
CA ALA A 436 -34.81 13.82 -11.14
C ALA A 436 -33.57 12.92 -11.30
N ALA A 437 -32.42 13.29 -10.72
CA ALA A 437 -31.20 12.50 -10.74
C ALA A 437 -31.22 11.36 -9.70
N ASP A 438 -31.78 11.60 -8.51
CA ASP A 438 -31.99 10.58 -7.44
C ASP A 438 -33.31 10.85 -6.72
N PRO A 439 -34.37 10.11 -7.05
CA PRO A 439 -35.69 10.23 -6.40
C PRO A 439 -35.69 9.99 -4.88
N ASN A 440 -34.65 9.31 -4.35
CA ASN A 440 -34.53 8.99 -2.93
C ASN A 440 -33.67 10.00 -2.14
N ASN A 441 -33.30 11.12 -2.73
CA ASN A 441 -32.52 12.15 -2.03
C ASN A 441 -33.37 12.79 -0.90
N ALA A 442 -33.22 12.27 0.31
CA ALA A 442 -34.00 12.67 1.48
C ALA A 442 -33.81 14.15 1.84
N GLU A 443 -32.61 14.71 1.66
CA GLU A 443 -32.33 16.11 1.98
C GLU A 443 -33.05 17.05 0.99
N ALA A 444 -33.09 16.69 -0.29
CA ALA A 444 -33.80 17.46 -1.31
C ALA A 444 -35.33 17.38 -1.08
N LEU A 445 -35.86 16.22 -0.74
CA LEU A 445 -37.28 16.04 -0.38
C LEU A 445 -37.69 16.91 0.83
N ASP A 446 -36.91 16.84 1.92
CA ASP A 446 -37.16 17.65 3.11
C ASP A 446 -37.07 19.14 2.84
N ALA A 447 -36.13 19.57 2.01
CA ALA A 447 -35.97 20.97 1.63
C ALA A 447 -37.14 21.47 0.80
N LEU A 448 -37.69 20.68 -0.15
CA LEU A 448 -38.89 21.06 -0.94
C LEU A 448 -40.12 21.18 -0.09
N VAL A 449 -40.31 20.28 0.89
CA VAL A 449 -41.44 20.37 1.84
C VAL A 449 -41.36 21.68 2.63
N LYS A 450 -40.19 22.05 3.12
CA LYS A 450 -39.97 23.31 3.86
C LYS A 450 -40.15 24.56 2.98
N LEU A 451 -39.83 24.49 1.69
CA LEU A 451 -40.03 25.58 0.75
C LEU A 451 -41.52 25.82 0.38
N SER A 452 -42.33 24.78 0.57
CA SER A 452 -43.76 24.81 0.24
C SER A 452 -44.66 25.16 1.43
N ALA A 453 -44.12 25.18 2.65
CA ALA A 453 -44.78 25.52 3.91
C ALA A 453 -44.64 27.03 4.20
#